data_6ae2813471a1d60fcc32e67973ebcd34
#
_entry.id   6ae2813471a1d60fcc32e67973ebcd34
#
_cell.length_a   1.000
_cell.length_b   1.000
_cell.length_c   1.000
_cell.angle_alpha   90.00
_cell.angle_beta   90.00
_cell.angle_gamma   90.00
#
_symmetry.space_group_name_H-M   'P 1'
#
loop_
_entity.id
_entity.type
_entity.pdbx_description
1 polymer ?
#
loop_
_entity_poly.entity_id
_entity_poly.type
_entity_poly.pdbx_seq_one_letter_code
_entity_poly.pdbx_strand_id
1 'polypeptide(L)'
;MILEDSGLKLPFTLIHEPLGEVAGLGPGATGVSIVEKRIVYPWIGCGQCDLCKRDQELICMNPITIGTRRNGGYAEYLIMPHPKYLVPYDGVDAAVAATAACSGITAYSALKKVRHLRSDESLLIVGAGGVGLAGIGMAKAVVKTKIIVAEIDPAKRAAAREAGADVVLDNSDPSAREELISLTNGGPNAAIDFVGAPTTVEFAFGVMAKGASLVLVGLYGGSVQLSTSLFPLKVNNILGSYVGTQKDLVELLQLIREGKVKPVPLVRRPLREAPQAIQDLREGKALGRYVLIDD
;
A
#
# COMPACT_ATOMS: atom_id res chain seq x y z
N MET A 1 1.11 5.93 13.30
CA MET A 1 2.18 6.93 13.58
C MET A 1 1.52 8.08 14.31
N ILE A 2 1.90 8.32 15.54
CA ILE A 2 1.38 9.44 16.34
C ILE A 2 2.20 10.68 15.92
N LEU A 3 1.55 11.85 15.79
CA LEU A 3 2.19 13.08 15.31
C LEU A 3 3.42 13.50 16.12
N GLU A 4 3.41 13.21 17.42
CA GLU A 4 4.51 13.51 18.35
C GLU A 4 5.83 12.86 17.97
N ASP A 5 5.79 11.67 17.35
CA ASP A 5 6.99 10.93 16.92
C ASP A 5 7.46 11.29 15.49
N SER A 6 6.68 12.10 14.76
CA SER A 6 6.95 12.40 13.34
C SER A 6 7.96 13.52 13.12
N GLY A 7 8.29 14.31 14.14
CA GLY A 7 9.10 15.52 14.05
C GLY A 7 8.44 16.67 13.28
N LEU A 8 7.13 16.62 13.05
CA LEU A 8 6.36 17.65 12.37
C LEU A 8 6.18 18.88 13.26
N LYS A 9 6.38 20.07 12.70
CA LYS A 9 6.06 21.33 13.39
C LYS A 9 4.60 21.66 13.18
N LEU A 10 3.87 21.89 14.28
CA LEU A 10 2.47 22.35 14.26
C LEU A 10 2.39 23.88 14.09
N PRO A 11 1.34 24.42 13.44
CA PRO A 11 0.21 23.70 12.79
C PRO A 11 0.62 22.99 11.50
N PHE A 12 0.03 21.81 11.24
CA PHE A 12 0.30 21.00 10.05
C PHE A 12 -0.97 20.33 9.52
N THR A 13 -1.21 20.44 8.21
CA THR A 13 -2.35 19.80 7.54
C THR A 13 -1.96 18.41 7.07
N LEU A 14 -2.66 17.41 7.56
CA LEU A 14 -2.43 16.00 7.24
C LEU A 14 -3.05 15.58 5.89
N ILE A 15 -2.94 14.31 5.56
CA ILE A 15 -3.42 13.56 4.41
C ILE A 15 -2.53 13.73 3.17
N HIS A 16 -2.18 12.56 2.62
CA HIS A 16 -1.34 12.44 1.43
C HIS A 16 -2.02 11.69 0.27
N GLU A 17 -3.29 11.34 0.38
CA GLU A 17 -4.08 10.71 -0.70
C GLU A 17 -5.19 11.65 -1.21
N PRO A 18 -4.91 12.93 -1.51
CA PRO A 18 -5.96 13.83 -2.01
C PRO A 18 -6.21 13.62 -3.49
N LEU A 19 -7.47 13.85 -3.85
CA LEU A 19 -7.94 13.97 -5.21
C LEU A 19 -8.74 15.28 -5.27
N GLY A 20 -8.61 16.04 -6.35
CA GLY A 20 -9.29 17.32 -6.46
C GLY A 20 -9.37 17.83 -7.89
N GLU A 21 -9.88 19.03 -8.00
CA GLU A 21 -10.01 19.77 -9.24
C GLU A 21 -8.97 20.89 -9.30
N VAL A 22 -8.42 21.13 -10.48
CA VAL A 22 -7.45 22.19 -10.68
C VAL A 22 -8.15 23.56 -10.60
N ALA A 23 -7.98 24.27 -9.49
CA ALA A 23 -8.63 25.56 -9.24
C ALA A 23 -7.85 26.75 -9.80
N GLY A 24 -6.53 26.62 -9.99
CA GLY A 24 -5.68 27.69 -10.51
C GLY A 24 -4.32 27.18 -10.97
N LEU A 25 -3.68 27.96 -11.83
CA LEU A 25 -2.36 27.65 -12.40
C LEU A 25 -1.35 28.72 -12.00
N GLY A 26 -0.19 28.31 -11.51
CA GLY A 26 0.94 29.20 -11.29
C GLY A 26 1.64 29.58 -12.61
N PRO A 27 2.54 30.56 -12.56
CA PRO A 27 3.32 30.99 -13.74
C PRO A 27 4.09 29.80 -14.35
N GLY A 28 3.92 29.61 -15.67
CA GLY A 28 4.61 28.55 -16.42
C GLY A 28 4.06 27.14 -16.21
N ALA A 29 2.98 26.93 -15.46
CA ALA A 29 2.34 25.64 -15.33
C ALA A 29 1.71 25.20 -16.66
N THR A 30 2.07 24.02 -17.15
CA THR A 30 1.59 23.45 -18.42
C THR A 30 1.19 21.97 -18.23
N GLY A 31 0.41 21.44 -19.17
CA GLY A 31 0.01 20.01 -19.15
C GLY A 31 -1.20 19.69 -18.29
N VAL A 32 -1.84 20.72 -17.70
CA VAL A 32 -3.13 20.62 -17.00
C VAL A 32 -3.95 21.89 -17.27
N SER A 33 -5.27 21.79 -17.20
CA SER A 33 -6.21 22.90 -17.36
C SER A 33 -7.05 23.09 -16.10
N ILE A 34 -7.58 24.31 -15.92
CA ILE A 34 -8.55 24.59 -14.83
C ILE A 34 -9.76 23.68 -14.99
N VAL A 35 -10.39 23.28 -13.88
CA VAL A 35 -11.50 22.32 -13.70
C VAL A 35 -11.17 20.86 -14.06
N GLU A 36 -9.93 20.56 -14.44
CA GLU A 36 -9.54 19.16 -14.60
C GLU A 36 -9.43 18.43 -13.26
N LYS A 37 -10.04 17.23 -13.20
CA LYS A 37 -9.98 16.37 -12.02
C LYS A 37 -8.73 15.51 -12.04
N ARG A 38 -7.96 15.52 -10.95
CA ARG A 38 -6.66 14.85 -10.85
C ARG A 38 -6.48 14.15 -9.50
N ILE A 39 -5.76 13.05 -9.51
CA ILE A 39 -5.15 12.47 -8.30
C ILE A 39 -3.84 13.19 -8.05
N VAL A 40 -3.58 13.54 -6.81
CA VAL A 40 -2.26 13.99 -6.37
C VAL A 40 -1.37 12.79 -6.15
N TYR A 41 -0.25 12.69 -6.88
CA TYR A 41 0.84 11.79 -6.54
C TYR A 41 1.71 12.45 -5.46
N PRO A 42 1.69 11.97 -4.20
CA PRO A 42 2.25 12.72 -3.08
C PRO A 42 3.74 12.48 -2.83
N TRP A 43 4.32 11.46 -3.46
CA TRP A 43 5.67 10.96 -3.17
C TRP A 43 6.73 11.71 -3.96
N ILE A 44 6.93 12.97 -3.58
CA ILE A 44 7.71 13.97 -4.30
C ILE A 44 9.12 14.04 -3.72
N GLY A 45 10.14 13.91 -4.56
CA GLY A 45 11.53 14.15 -4.21
C GLY A 45 11.89 15.63 -4.16
N CYS A 46 13.14 15.97 -3.83
CA CYS A 46 13.60 17.36 -3.81
C CYS A 46 13.81 17.97 -5.20
N GLY A 47 13.79 17.16 -6.27
CA GLY A 47 14.01 17.58 -7.66
C GLY A 47 15.45 17.93 -8.03
N GLN A 48 16.40 17.98 -7.09
CA GLN A 48 17.75 18.51 -7.30
C GLN A 48 18.87 17.48 -7.14
N CYS A 49 18.67 16.44 -6.30
CA CYS A 49 19.69 15.42 -6.08
C CYS A 49 19.80 14.44 -7.27
N ASP A 50 20.90 13.70 -7.31
CA ASP A 50 21.17 12.75 -8.41
C ASP A 50 20.12 11.63 -8.52
N LEU A 51 19.48 11.24 -7.42
CA LEU A 51 18.37 10.29 -7.43
C LEU A 51 17.15 10.87 -8.14
N CYS A 52 16.77 12.12 -7.81
CA CYS A 52 15.64 12.78 -8.46
C CYS A 52 15.90 13.04 -9.96
N LYS A 53 17.14 13.40 -10.34
CA LYS A 53 17.53 13.58 -11.75
C LYS A 53 17.48 12.30 -12.57
N ARG A 54 17.46 11.13 -11.91
CA ARG A 54 17.34 9.81 -12.53
C ARG A 54 15.96 9.18 -12.32
N ASP A 55 14.93 10.01 -12.04
CA ASP A 55 13.55 9.58 -11.78
C ASP A 55 13.40 8.58 -10.59
N GLN A 56 14.32 8.66 -9.63
CA GLN A 56 14.31 7.85 -8.41
C GLN A 56 13.84 8.67 -7.19
N GLU A 57 12.79 9.45 -7.35
CA GLU A 57 12.28 10.36 -6.32
C GLU A 57 11.87 9.64 -5.03
N LEU A 58 11.40 8.40 -5.10
CA LEU A 58 11.00 7.61 -3.92
C LEU A 58 12.12 7.38 -2.89
N ILE A 59 13.36 7.33 -3.34
CA ILE A 59 14.53 7.11 -2.48
C ILE A 59 15.34 8.40 -2.27
N CYS A 60 14.72 9.55 -2.52
CA CYS A 60 15.30 10.85 -2.24
C CYS A 60 15.52 11.03 -0.73
N MET A 61 16.73 11.46 -0.34
CA MET A 61 17.07 11.69 1.08
C MET A 61 16.41 12.94 1.68
N ASN A 62 15.96 13.88 0.82
CA ASN A 62 15.29 15.12 1.23
C ASN A 62 13.94 15.27 0.52
N PRO A 63 12.98 14.35 0.74
CA PRO A 63 11.68 14.38 0.06
C PRO A 63 10.84 15.55 0.55
N ILE A 64 9.96 16.04 -0.33
CA ILE A 64 8.97 17.10 -0.03
C ILE A 64 7.54 16.56 -0.13
N THR A 65 7.35 15.34 0.34
CA THR A 65 6.09 14.60 0.26
C THR A 65 4.91 15.36 0.87
N ILE A 66 3.80 15.35 0.16
CA ILE A 66 2.53 15.96 0.58
C ILE A 66 1.96 15.22 1.79
N GLY A 67 1.41 15.97 2.76
CA GLY A 67 0.76 15.43 3.95
C GLY A 67 1.69 14.79 4.99
N THR A 68 3.02 14.76 4.73
CA THR A 68 4.03 14.22 5.66
C THR A 68 5.26 15.12 5.82
N ARG A 69 5.59 15.94 4.82
CA ARG A 69 6.67 16.93 4.86
C ARG A 69 6.19 18.33 4.45
N ARG A 70 5.12 18.40 3.67
CA ARG A 70 4.38 19.61 3.31
C ARG A 70 2.92 19.40 3.68
N ASN A 71 2.18 20.50 3.89
CA ASN A 71 0.75 20.45 4.16
C ASN A 71 0.02 19.59 3.12
N GLY A 72 -0.93 18.82 3.59
CA GLY A 72 -1.69 17.83 2.84
C GLY A 72 -3.13 18.22 2.55
N GLY A 73 -3.96 17.22 2.28
CA GLY A 73 -5.28 17.37 1.70
C GLY A 73 -6.47 17.53 2.67
N TYR A 74 -6.25 17.65 4.00
CA TYR A 74 -7.34 18.06 4.90
C TYR A 74 -7.56 19.57 4.83
N ALA A 75 -7.87 20.06 3.63
CA ALA A 75 -8.05 21.46 3.31
C ALA A 75 -8.87 21.61 2.03
N GLU A 76 -9.52 22.76 1.87
CA GLU A 76 -10.26 23.13 0.65
C GLU A 76 -9.34 23.25 -0.57
N TYR A 77 -8.09 23.69 -0.36
CA TYR A 77 -7.09 23.87 -1.42
C TYR A 77 -5.75 23.27 -1.04
N LEU A 78 -5.09 22.69 -2.03
CA LEU A 78 -3.74 22.13 -1.92
C LEU A 78 -2.84 22.73 -3.01
N ILE A 79 -1.66 23.22 -2.60
CA ILE A 79 -0.66 23.74 -3.55
C ILE A 79 0.28 22.61 -3.97
N MET A 80 0.30 22.33 -5.28
CA MET A 80 1.22 21.37 -5.87
C MET A 80 2.44 22.05 -6.46
N PRO A 81 3.66 21.52 -6.26
CA PRO A 81 4.89 22.15 -6.74
C PRO A 81 5.06 22.09 -8.27
N HIS A 82 4.43 21.11 -8.93
CA HIS A 82 4.52 20.94 -10.37
C HIS A 82 3.35 20.09 -10.90
N PRO A 83 2.76 20.43 -12.06
CA PRO A 83 1.65 19.68 -12.67
C PRO A 83 1.96 18.21 -12.96
N LYS A 84 3.22 17.81 -13.15
CA LYS A 84 3.60 16.39 -13.38
C LYS A 84 3.12 15.43 -12.31
N TYR A 85 2.86 15.90 -11.08
CA TYR A 85 2.36 15.09 -9.98
C TYR A 85 0.83 14.98 -9.93
N LEU A 86 0.15 15.54 -10.93
CA LEU A 86 -1.30 15.49 -11.07
C LEU A 86 -1.68 14.43 -12.12
N VAL A 87 -2.15 13.28 -11.65
CA VAL A 87 -2.40 12.11 -12.50
C VAL A 87 -3.87 12.04 -12.90
N PRO A 88 -4.21 11.87 -14.21
CA PRO A 88 -5.58 11.68 -14.65
C PRO A 88 -6.12 10.32 -14.21
N TYR A 89 -7.42 10.26 -13.87
CA TYR A 89 -8.09 9.03 -13.44
C TYR A 89 -9.41 8.76 -14.18
N ASP A 90 -9.54 9.30 -15.37
CA ASP A 90 -10.74 9.17 -16.20
C ASP A 90 -11.22 7.72 -16.26
N GLY A 91 -12.53 7.51 -16.11
CA GLY A 91 -13.15 6.19 -16.11
C GLY A 91 -12.99 5.39 -14.82
N VAL A 92 -12.42 5.97 -13.75
CA VAL A 92 -12.32 5.36 -12.42
C VAL A 92 -13.19 6.15 -11.43
N ASP A 93 -13.90 5.47 -10.52
CA ASP A 93 -14.60 6.13 -9.42
C ASP A 93 -13.63 6.95 -8.56
N ALA A 94 -13.98 8.17 -8.20
CA ALA A 94 -13.09 9.10 -7.50
C ALA A 94 -12.60 8.56 -6.15
N ALA A 95 -13.46 7.90 -5.38
CA ALA A 95 -13.07 7.34 -4.08
C ALA A 95 -12.12 6.14 -4.25
N VAL A 96 -12.31 5.31 -5.26
CA VAL A 96 -11.38 4.23 -5.62
C VAL A 96 -10.05 4.83 -6.08
N ALA A 97 -10.08 5.84 -6.95
CA ALA A 97 -8.92 6.51 -7.49
C ALA A 97 -8.06 7.17 -6.39
N ALA A 98 -8.68 7.84 -5.41
CA ALA A 98 -7.97 8.43 -4.28
C ALA A 98 -7.15 7.39 -3.51
N THR A 99 -7.70 6.19 -3.25
CA THR A 99 -6.96 5.13 -2.55
C THR A 99 -5.81 4.52 -3.35
N ALA A 100 -5.76 4.77 -4.66
CA ALA A 100 -4.68 4.27 -5.51
C ALA A 100 -3.34 4.97 -5.25
N ALA A 101 -3.34 6.25 -4.84
CA ALA A 101 -2.12 7.08 -4.74
C ALA A 101 -1.16 6.71 -3.59
N CYS A 102 -1.61 5.92 -2.61
CA CYS A 102 -0.78 5.39 -1.53
C CYS A 102 -0.99 3.89 -1.36
N SER A 103 -2.11 3.49 -0.73
CA SER A 103 -2.36 2.08 -0.41
C SER A 103 -2.37 1.19 -1.65
N GLY A 104 -2.96 1.68 -2.74
CA GLY A 104 -2.99 0.96 -4.02
C GLY A 104 -1.59 0.75 -4.60
N ILE A 105 -0.84 1.82 -4.84
CA ILE A 105 0.53 1.70 -5.41
C ILE A 105 1.49 0.98 -4.48
N THR A 106 1.33 1.09 -3.16
CA THR A 106 2.13 0.36 -2.18
C THR A 106 1.97 -1.14 -2.37
N ALA A 107 0.73 -1.61 -2.43
CA ALA A 107 0.43 -3.01 -2.67
C ALA A 107 0.86 -3.47 -4.07
N TYR A 108 0.63 -2.65 -5.09
CA TYR A 108 1.03 -2.93 -6.47
C TYR A 108 2.54 -3.08 -6.63
N SER A 109 3.31 -2.13 -6.07
CA SER A 109 4.78 -2.16 -6.08
C SER A 109 5.32 -3.40 -5.35
N ALA A 110 4.73 -3.79 -4.22
CA ALA A 110 5.11 -5.00 -3.50
C ALA A 110 4.86 -6.27 -4.34
N LEU A 111 3.68 -6.38 -4.96
CA LEU A 111 3.33 -7.50 -5.84
C LEU A 111 4.25 -7.58 -7.07
N LYS A 112 4.66 -6.44 -7.65
CA LYS A 112 5.63 -6.42 -8.77
C LYS A 112 6.97 -7.04 -8.41
N LYS A 113 7.40 -7.00 -7.15
CA LYS A 113 8.65 -7.64 -6.69
C LYS A 113 8.60 -9.16 -6.73
N VAL A 114 7.40 -9.74 -6.68
CA VAL A 114 7.15 -11.19 -6.71
C VAL A 114 6.41 -11.66 -7.96
N ARG A 115 6.31 -10.82 -8.99
CA ARG A 115 5.59 -11.15 -10.24
C ARG A 115 6.18 -12.29 -11.04
N HIS A 116 7.40 -12.73 -10.71
CA HIS A 116 8.09 -13.85 -11.33
C HIS A 116 7.57 -15.22 -10.86
N LEU A 117 6.69 -15.26 -9.86
CA LEU A 117 6.08 -16.48 -9.38
C LEU A 117 5.30 -17.21 -10.48
N ARG A 118 5.48 -18.51 -10.53
CA ARG A 118 4.80 -19.41 -11.47
C ARG A 118 3.43 -19.82 -10.97
N SER A 119 2.61 -20.38 -11.85
CA SER A 119 1.24 -20.80 -11.52
C SER A 119 1.17 -22.00 -10.55
N ASP A 120 2.24 -22.80 -10.46
CA ASP A 120 2.39 -23.92 -9.54
C ASP A 120 2.97 -23.50 -8.17
N GLU A 121 3.34 -22.26 -8.02
CA GLU A 121 3.87 -21.67 -6.78
C GLU A 121 2.78 -21.00 -5.93
N SER A 122 3.16 -20.47 -4.78
CA SER A 122 2.22 -19.78 -3.88
C SER A 122 2.80 -18.51 -3.29
N LEU A 123 1.92 -17.53 -3.11
CA LEU A 123 2.19 -16.25 -2.44
C LEU A 123 1.44 -16.20 -1.11
N LEU A 124 2.17 -15.99 -0.02
CA LEU A 124 1.61 -15.64 1.27
C LEU A 124 1.46 -14.12 1.39
N ILE A 125 0.29 -13.65 1.77
CA ILE A 125 0.04 -12.26 2.18
C ILE A 125 -0.27 -12.27 3.67
N VAL A 126 0.48 -11.50 4.46
CA VAL A 126 0.27 -11.35 5.89
C VAL A 126 -0.37 -10.01 6.18
N GLY A 127 -1.56 -10.05 6.81
CA GLY A 127 -2.37 -8.90 7.14
C GLY A 127 -3.38 -8.52 6.04
N ALA A 128 -4.65 -8.38 6.44
CA ALA A 128 -5.76 -7.96 5.58
C ALA A 128 -6.38 -6.62 6.04
N GLY A 129 -5.54 -5.68 6.48
CA GLY A 129 -5.92 -4.27 6.67
C GLY A 129 -6.12 -3.55 5.33
N GLY A 130 -6.29 -2.22 5.33
CA GLY A 130 -6.58 -1.45 4.13
C GLY A 130 -5.57 -1.64 2.98
N VAL A 131 -4.26 -1.71 3.27
CA VAL A 131 -3.21 -1.97 2.26
C VAL A 131 -3.19 -3.45 1.85
N GLY A 132 -3.34 -4.36 2.82
CA GLY A 132 -3.39 -5.80 2.56
C GLY A 132 -4.57 -6.19 1.69
N LEU A 133 -5.78 -5.69 1.97
CA LEU A 133 -6.97 -5.91 1.13
C LEU A 133 -6.79 -5.36 -0.28
N ALA A 134 -6.14 -4.19 -0.45
CA ALA A 134 -5.78 -3.69 -1.77
C ALA A 134 -4.85 -4.68 -2.51
N GLY A 135 -3.83 -5.21 -1.81
CA GLY A 135 -2.93 -6.22 -2.36
C GLY A 135 -3.65 -7.51 -2.77
N ILE A 136 -4.53 -8.02 -1.92
CA ILE A 136 -5.32 -9.23 -2.21
C ILE A 136 -6.22 -9.00 -3.43
N GLY A 137 -6.92 -7.84 -3.49
CA GLY A 137 -7.84 -7.51 -4.56
C GLY A 137 -7.20 -7.38 -5.94
N MET A 138 -5.90 -7.07 -6.01
CA MET A 138 -5.17 -6.95 -7.27
C MET A 138 -4.19 -8.11 -7.51
N ALA A 139 -3.99 -9.00 -6.56
CA ALA A 139 -2.95 -10.02 -6.64
C ALA A 139 -3.06 -10.84 -7.92
N LYS A 140 -4.25 -11.34 -8.26
CA LYS A 140 -4.48 -12.16 -9.46
C LYS A 140 -4.28 -11.42 -10.80
N ALA A 141 -4.32 -10.09 -10.79
CA ALA A 141 -3.99 -9.28 -11.97
C ALA A 141 -2.47 -9.14 -12.18
N VAL A 142 -1.68 -9.30 -11.11
CA VAL A 142 -0.22 -9.07 -11.14
C VAL A 142 0.57 -10.38 -11.12
N VAL A 143 0.11 -11.37 -10.34
CA VAL A 143 0.75 -12.68 -10.18
C VAL A 143 -0.23 -13.79 -10.54
N LYS A 144 0.26 -14.83 -11.22
CA LYS A 144 -0.56 -15.97 -11.66
C LYS A 144 -0.31 -17.19 -10.76
N THR A 145 -0.53 -17.02 -9.47
CA THR A 145 -0.21 -18.04 -8.47
C THR A 145 -1.32 -18.15 -7.42
N LYS A 146 -1.25 -19.18 -6.57
CA LYS A 146 -2.15 -19.35 -5.43
C LYS A 146 -1.90 -18.28 -4.38
N ILE A 147 -2.96 -17.57 -3.97
CA ILE A 147 -2.92 -16.49 -2.97
C ILE A 147 -3.41 -17.03 -1.63
N ILE A 148 -2.52 -17.06 -0.66
CA ILE A 148 -2.80 -17.48 0.72
C ILE A 148 -2.70 -16.25 1.61
N VAL A 149 -3.69 -16.05 2.48
CA VAL A 149 -3.72 -14.90 3.40
C VAL A 149 -3.68 -15.37 4.84
N ALA A 150 -2.82 -14.76 5.64
CA ALA A 150 -2.73 -14.95 7.08
C ALA A 150 -3.23 -13.68 7.80
N GLU A 151 -4.28 -13.80 8.63
CA GLU A 151 -4.91 -12.68 9.34
C GLU A 151 -5.56 -13.17 10.62
N ILE A 152 -5.35 -12.47 11.73
CA ILE A 152 -5.87 -12.85 13.07
C ILE A 152 -7.33 -12.44 13.28
N ASP A 153 -7.79 -11.37 12.64
CA ASP A 153 -9.14 -10.83 12.79
C ASP A 153 -10.14 -11.59 11.90
N PRO A 154 -11.21 -12.17 12.47
CA PRO A 154 -12.17 -12.97 11.70
C PRO A 154 -12.95 -12.15 10.66
N ALA A 155 -13.26 -10.87 10.92
CA ALA A 155 -13.95 -10.02 9.95
C ALA A 155 -13.03 -9.69 8.77
N LYS A 156 -11.75 -9.43 9.01
CA LYS A 156 -10.75 -9.22 7.96
C LYS A 156 -10.46 -10.49 7.19
N ARG A 157 -10.49 -11.67 7.85
CA ARG A 157 -10.41 -12.97 7.13
C ARG A 157 -11.57 -13.15 6.15
N ALA A 158 -12.80 -12.80 6.55
CA ALA A 158 -13.95 -12.83 5.65
C ALA A 158 -13.74 -11.88 4.45
N ALA A 159 -13.34 -10.63 4.70
CA ALA A 159 -13.05 -9.66 3.65
C ALA A 159 -11.91 -10.11 2.71
N ALA A 160 -10.89 -10.81 3.22
CA ALA A 160 -9.82 -11.35 2.40
C ALA A 160 -10.32 -12.42 1.41
N ARG A 161 -11.25 -13.29 1.84
CA ARG A 161 -11.91 -14.26 0.94
C ARG A 161 -12.70 -13.55 -0.18
N GLU A 162 -13.49 -12.56 0.20
CA GLU A 162 -14.25 -11.75 -0.76
C GLU A 162 -13.34 -11.00 -1.73
N ALA A 163 -12.18 -10.50 -1.25
CA ALA A 163 -11.19 -9.83 -2.09
C ALA A 163 -10.52 -10.76 -3.10
N GLY A 164 -10.54 -12.08 -2.89
CA GLY A 164 -10.04 -13.07 -3.86
C GLY A 164 -8.89 -13.94 -3.40
N ALA A 165 -8.67 -14.04 -2.09
CA ALA A 165 -7.75 -15.03 -1.52
C ALA A 165 -8.25 -16.47 -1.82
N ASP A 166 -7.33 -17.37 -2.20
CA ASP A 166 -7.65 -18.77 -2.44
C ASP A 166 -7.77 -19.55 -1.12
N VAL A 167 -6.93 -19.19 -0.14
CA VAL A 167 -6.92 -19.75 1.22
C VAL A 167 -6.74 -18.63 2.23
N VAL A 168 -7.41 -18.73 3.36
CA VAL A 168 -7.26 -17.76 4.46
C VAL A 168 -7.11 -18.51 5.78
N LEU A 169 -6.01 -18.23 6.47
CA LEU A 169 -5.61 -18.86 7.74
C LEU A 169 -5.68 -17.85 8.89
N ASP A 170 -5.89 -18.36 10.09
CA ASP A 170 -5.67 -17.65 11.34
C ASP A 170 -4.24 -17.88 11.81
N ASN A 171 -3.34 -16.90 11.63
CA ASN A 171 -1.95 -17.06 12.06
C ASN A 171 -1.73 -16.85 13.57
N SER A 172 -2.78 -16.66 14.36
CA SER A 172 -2.74 -16.78 15.82
C SER A 172 -2.91 -18.24 16.29
N ASP A 173 -3.42 -19.11 15.42
CA ASP A 173 -3.51 -20.54 15.71
C ASP A 173 -2.10 -21.18 15.71
N PRO A 174 -1.72 -21.93 16.78
CA PRO A 174 -0.43 -22.62 16.84
C PRO A 174 -0.18 -23.57 15.67
N SER A 175 -1.23 -24.18 15.10
CA SER A 175 -1.12 -25.10 13.96
C SER A 175 -0.95 -24.43 12.61
N ALA A 176 -1.15 -23.10 12.52
CA ALA A 176 -1.15 -22.35 11.24
C ALA A 176 0.15 -22.51 10.44
N ARG A 177 1.30 -22.66 11.12
CA ARG A 177 2.60 -22.86 10.43
C ARG A 177 2.64 -24.21 9.73
N GLU A 178 2.24 -25.27 10.41
CA GLU A 178 2.25 -26.64 9.88
C GLU A 178 1.22 -26.79 8.76
N GLU A 179 0.03 -26.22 8.95
CA GLU A 179 -1.01 -26.18 7.93
C GLU A 179 -0.51 -25.48 6.67
N LEU A 180 0.10 -24.30 6.79
CA LEU A 180 0.62 -23.53 5.66
C LEU A 180 1.72 -24.29 4.91
N ILE A 181 2.67 -24.89 5.61
CA ILE A 181 3.75 -25.69 5.03
C ILE A 181 3.17 -26.89 4.28
N SER A 182 2.18 -27.58 4.85
CA SER A 182 1.48 -28.70 4.21
C SER A 182 0.73 -28.27 2.94
N LEU A 183 -0.03 -27.17 3.00
CA LEU A 183 -0.80 -26.62 1.88
C LEU A 183 0.06 -26.16 0.69
N THR A 184 1.34 -25.92 0.93
CA THR A 184 2.29 -25.36 -0.04
C THR A 184 3.45 -26.30 -0.37
N ASN A 185 3.39 -27.56 0.08
CA ASN A 185 4.44 -28.57 -0.15
C ASN A 185 5.85 -28.08 0.24
N GLY A 186 5.98 -27.50 1.43
CA GLY A 186 7.28 -27.07 1.96
C GLY A 186 7.44 -25.57 2.17
N GLY A 187 6.38 -24.81 2.03
CA GLY A 187 6.30 -23.36 2.29
C GLY A 187 5.97 -22.54 1.05
N PRO A 188 5.45 -21.30 1.24
CA PRO A 188 5.18 -20.38 0.14
C PRO A 188 6.48 -19.91 -0.51
N ASN A 189 6.43 -19.67 -1.83
CA ASN A 189 7.57 -19.27 -2.67
C ASN A 189 7.86 -17.76 -2.58
N ALA A 190 6.90 -16.99 -2.08
CA ALA A 190 7.11 -15.62 -1.63
C ALA A 190 6.13 -15.26 -0.52
N ALA A 191 6.49 -14.24 0.27
CA ALA A 191 5.59 -13.64 1.24
C ALA A 191 5.63 -12.11 1.12
N ILE A 192 4.48 -11.46 1.34
CA ILE A 192 4.37 -9.99 1.48
C ILE A 192 3.74 -9.72 2.84
N ASP A 193 4.46 -9.00 3.69
CA ASP A 193 3.99 -8.60 5.01
C ASP A 193 3.52 -7.14 5.00
N PHE A 194 2.20 -6.95 5.06
CA PHE A 194 1.56 -5.63 5.15
C PHE A 194 1.38 -5.13 6.58
N VAL A 195 1.80 -5.90 7.58
CA VAL A 195 1.74 -5.51 9.00
C VAL A 195 3.08 -4.93 9.45
N GLY A 196 4.18 -5.67 9.27
CA GLY A 196 5.53 -5.26 9.65
C GLY A 196 5.78 -5.30 11.16
N ALA A 197 5.11 -6.22 11.88
CA ALA A 197 5.38 -6.50 13.28
C ALA A 197 6.41 -7.62 13.43
N PRO A 198 7.19 -7.68 14.53
CA PRO A 198 8.13 -8.77 14.76
C PRO A 198 7.51 -10.16 14.59
N THR A 199 6.33 -10.37 15.16
CA THR A 199 5.60 -11.65 15.10
C THR A 199 5.19 -12.03 13.68
N THR A 200 4.79 -11.07 12.83
CA THR A 200 4.40 -11.34 11.44
C THR A 200 5.61 -11.61 10.56
N VAL A 201 6.72 -10.91 10.78
CA VAL A 201 7.99 -11.15 10.10
C VAL A 201 8.55 -12.53 10.44
N GLU A 202 8.57 -12.90 11.73
CA GLU A 202 9.00 -14.22 12.19
C GLU A 202 8.10 -15.35 11.65
N PHE A 203 6.80 -15.12 11.63
CA PHE A 203 5.84 -16.06 11.04
C PHE A 203 6.15 -16.28 9.57
N ALA A 204 6.16 -15.20 8.77
CA ALA A 204 6.36 -15.26 7.33
C ALA A 204 7.73 -15.89 6.98
N PHE A 205 8.82 -15.40 7.58
CA PHE A 205 10.16 -15.90 7.31
C PHE A 205 10.32 -17.37 7.70
N GLY A 206 9.69 -17.80 8.81
CA GLY A 206 9.79 -19.17 9.32
C GLY A 206 9.14 -20.22 8.41
N VAL A 207 8.04 -19.84 7.71
CA VAL A 207 7.26 -20.79 6.87
C VAL A 207 7.69 -20.81 5.40
N MET A 208 8.51 -19.85 4.93
CA MET A 208 8.90 -19.77 3.53
C MET A 208 9.71 -20.96 3.05
N ALA A 209 9.45 -21.36 1.81
CA ALA A 209 10.26 -22.34 1.07
C ALA A 209 11.71 -21.89 0.86
N LYS A 210 12.60 -22.78 0.41
CA LYS A 210 13.93 -22.41 -0.07
C LYS A 210 13.83 -21.53 -1.32
N GLY A 211 14.69 -20.51 -1.42
CA GLY A 211 14.72 -19.57 -2.54
C GLY A 211 13.64 -18.49 -2.51
N ALA A 212 12.79 -18.49 -1.47
CA ALA A 212 11.69 -17.55 -1.35
C ALA A 212 12.13 -16.15 -0.92
N SER A 213 11.31 -15.15 -1.26
CA SER A 213 11.52 -13.75 -0.89
C SER A 213 10.41 -13.25 0.04
N LEU A 214 10.80 -12.61 1.15
CA LEU A 214 9.89 -11.86 2.03
C LEU A 214 9.95 -10.38 1.66
N VAL A 215 8.82 -9.80 1.28
CA VAL A 215 8.68 -8.36 1.00
C VAL A 215 8.04 -7.69 2.22
N LEU A 216 8.77 -6.81 2.88
CA LEU A 216 8.29 -6.03 4.02
C LEU A 216 7.72 -4.70 3.55
N VAL A 217 6.46 -4.46 3.89
CA VAL A 217 5.67 -3.26 3.52
C VAL A 217 5.15 -2.54 4.75
N GLY A 218 4.64 -3.30 5.72
CA GLY A 218 4.02 -2.77 6.93
C GLY A 218 4.99 -1.96 7.80
N LEU A 219 4.47 -0.96 8.50
CA LEU A 219 5.22 -0.03 9.34
C LEU A 219 4.78 -0.10 10.82
N TYR A 220 4.34 -1.27 11.29
CA TYR A 220 3.96 -1.43 12.70
C TYR A 220 5.15 -1.12 13.63
N GLY A 221 6.35 -1.52 13.22
CA GLY A 221 7.59 -1.26 13.96
C GLY A 221 8.00 -2.39 14.89
N GLY A 222 9.09 -2.14 15.64
CA GLY A 222 9.73 -3.14 16.50
C GLY A 222 10.98 -3.73 15.88
N SER A 223 11.50 -4.81 16.47
CA SER A 223 12.73 -5.49 16.04
C SER A 223 12.51 -7.00 15.97
N VAL A 224 13.13 -7.65 15.00
CA VAL A 224 13.11 -9.09 14.82
C VAL A 224 14.54 -9.63 14.84
N GLN A 225 14.75 -10.75 15.52
CA GLN A 225 16.03 -11.46 15.52
C GLN A 225 15.91 -12.69 14.60
N LEU A 226 16.72 -12.71 13.56
CA LEU A 226 16.78 -13.82 12.60
C LEU A 226 18.17 -14.47 12.62
N SER A 227 18.20 -15.80 12.56
CA SER A 227 19.46 -16.52 12.46
C SER A 227 20.12 -16.26 11.09
N THR A 228 21.34 -15.75 11.10
CA THR A 228 22.10 -15.42 9.88
C THR A 228 22.39 -16.64 9.01
N SER A 229 22.53 -17.84 9.62
CA SER A 229 22.76 -19.08 8.88
C SER A 229 21.57 -19.54 8.03
N LEU A 230 20.36 -19.11 8.38
CA LEU A 230 19.17 -19.45 7.59
C LEU A 230 19.18 -18.81 6.18
N PHE A 231 19.80 -17.63 6.03
CA PHE A 231 19.85 -16.96 4.74
C PHE A 231 20.60 -17.77 3.68
N PRO A 232 21.87 -18.19 3.88
CA PRO A 232 22.58 -19.02 2.90
C PRO A 232 22.01 -20.44 2.80
N LEU A 233 21.56 -21.04 3.92
CA LEU A 233 21.01 -22.41 3.89
C LEU A 233 19.69 -22.53 3.16
N LYS A 234 18.83 -21.51 3.25
CA LYS A 234 17.55 -21.45 2.54
C LYS A 234 17.62 -20.63 1.25
N VAL A 235 18.70 -19.86 1.01
CA VAL A 235 18.82 -18.91 -0.13
C VAL A 235 17.66 -17.91 -0.15
N ASN A 236 17.20 -17.48 1.03
CA ASN A 236 16.06 -16.58 1.17
C ASN A 236 16.49 -15.12 1.17
N ASN A 237 15.58 -14.23 0.72
CA ASN A 237 15.78 -12.80 0.68
C ASN A 237 14.75 -12.07 1.54
N ILE A 238 15.13 -10.93 2.12
CA ILE A 238 14.21 -9.95 2.70
C ILE A 238 14.36 -8.65 1.92
N LEU A 239 13.25 -8.14 1.40
CA LEU A 239 13.19 -6.95 0.55
C LEU A 239 12.28 -5.91 1.20
N GLY A 240 12.77 -4.67 1.37
CA GLY A 240 11.90 -3.56 1.70
C GLY A 240 11.06 -3.12 0.49
N SER A 241 9.82 -2.68 0.73
CA SER A 241 8.99 -2.05 -0.29
C SER A 241 8.34 -0.80 0.30
N TYR A 242 8.64 0.33 -0.30
CA TYR A 242 8.10 1.63 0.11
C TYR A 242 7.32 2.22 -1.04
N VAL A 243 6.02 2.43 -0.82
CA VAL A 243 5.06 2.99 -1.77
C VAL A 243 5.26 2.51 -3.21
N GLY A 244 5.01 3.32 -4.22
CA GLY A 244 5.23 3.01 -5.62
C GLY A 244 5.52 4.27 -6.44
N THR A 245 6.01 4.12 -7.64
CA THR A 245 6.30 5.22 -8.56
C THR A 245 5.03 5.81 -9.18
N GLN A 246 5.12 6.99 -9.76
CA GLN A 246 4.02 7.55 -10.55
C GLN A 246 3.63 6.65 -11.73
N LYS A 247 4.60 5.95 -12.32
CA LYS A 247 4.35 4.96 -13.36
C LYS A 247 3.51 3.79 -12.81
N ASP A 248 3.80 3.33 -11.60
CA ASP A 248 2.99 2.29 -10.94
C ASP A 248 1.55 2.76 -10.72
N LEU A 249 1.32 4.04 -10.40
CA LEU A 249 -0.02 4.61 -10.27
C LEU A 249 -0.78 4.56 -11.61
N VAL A 250 -0.15 4.95 -12.70
CA VAL A 250 -0.77 4.91 -14.04
C VAL A 250 -1.09 3.47 -14.47
N GLU A 251 -0.16 2.54 -14.25
CA GLU A 251 -0.36 1.11 -14.53
C GLU A 251 -1.52 0.53 -13.69
N LEU A 252 -1.59 0.86 -12.39
CA LEU A 252 -2.64 0.42 -11.50
C LEU A 252 -4.02 0.97 -11.91
N LEU A 253 -4.11 2.26 -12.24
CA LEU A 253 -5.35 2.88 -12.71
C LEU A 253 -5.84 2.21 -14.00
N GLN A 254 -4.94 1.79 -14.88
CA GLN A 254 -5.31 1.03 -16.08
C GLN A 254 -5.92 -0.33 -15.71
N LEU A 255 -5.33 -1.08 -14.78
CA LEU A 255 -5.89 -2.35 -14.31
C LEU A 255 -7.26 -2.18 -13.65
N ILE A 256 -7.47 -1.07 -12.92
CA ILE A 256 -8.76 -0.74 -12.31
C ILE A 256 -9.81 -0.46 -13.40
N ARG A 257 -9.49 0.34 -14.42
CA ARG A 257 -10.39 0.62 -15.57
C ARG A 257 -10.79 -0.65 -16.32
N GLU A 258 -9.87 -1.59 -16.44
CA GLU A 258 -10.10 -2.89 -17.10
C GLU A 258 -10.90 -3.86 -16.22
N GLY A 259 -11.31 -3.47 -15.01
CA GLY A 259 -12.03 -4.32 -14.07
C GLY A 259 -11.22 -5.51 -13.52
N LYS A 260 -9.89 -5.47 -13.66
CA LYS A 260 -8.98 -6.54 -13.20
C LYS A 260 -8.64 -6.47 -11.71
N VAL A 261 -8.99 -5.37 -11.05
CA VAL A 261 -8.73 -5.14 -9.62
C VAL A 261 -10.05 -5.10 -8.86
N LYS A 262 -10.20 -5.90 -7.84
CA LYS A 262 -11.31 -5.76 -6.89
C LYS A 262 -11.00 -4.60 -5.95
N PRO A 263 -11.85 -3.56 -5.88
CA PRO A 263 -11.62 -2.43 -4.98
C PRO A 263 -11.72 -2.89 -3.52
N VAL A 264 -10.97 -2.25 -2.64
CA VAL A 264 -11.14 -2.39 -1.19
C VAL A 264 -12.52 -1.92 -0.78
N PRO A 265 -13.11 -2.49 0.29
CA PRO A 265 -14.32 -1.91 0.88
C PRO A 265 -14.11 -0.44 1.21
N LEU A 266 -15.00 0.44 0.75
CA LEU A 266 -14.94 1.88 0.93
C LEU A 266 -16.15 2.39 1.68
N VAL A 267 -15.90 3.26 2.67
CA VAL A 267 -16.94 4.03 3.34
C VAL A 267 -16.68 5.52 3.07
N ARG A 268 -17.62 6.18 2.39
CA ARG A 268 -17.56 7.62 2.14
C ARG A 268 -18.12 8.37 3.34
N ARG A 269 -17.41 9.41 3.78
CA ARG A 269 -17.82 10.30 4.87
C ARG A 269 -17.59 11.77 4.50
N PRO A 270 -18.37 12.70 5.02
CA PRO A 270 -18.08 14.13 4.87
C PRO A 270 -16.69 14.50 5.41
N LEU A 271 -16.01 15.44 4.78
CA LEU A 271 -14.68 15.89 5.21
C LEU A 271 -14.65 16.36 6.67
N ARG A 272 -15.74 16.99 7.16
CA ARG A 272 -15.87 17.42 8.56
C ARG A 272 -15.83 16.28 9.58
N GLU A 273 -16.06 15.03 9.14
CA GLU A 273 -15.96 13.84 10.00
C GLU A 273 -14.53 13.27 10.09
N ALA A 274 -13.52 13.95 9.56
CA ALA A 274 -12.13 13.51 9.63
C ALA A 274 -11.66 13.12 11.06
N PRO A 275 -11.97 13.90 12.14
CA PRO A 275 -11.58 13.51 13.50
C PRO A 275 -12.20 12.18 13.93
N GLN A 276 -13.49 11.96 13.63
CA GLN A 276 -14.19 10.72 13.98
C GLN A 276 -13.66 9.54 13.15
N ALA A 277 -13.39 9.74 11.86
CA ALA A 277 -12.81 8.71 11.01
C ALA A 277 -11.43 8.23 11.51
N ILE A 278 -10.59 9.16 11.99
CA ILE A 278 -9.29 8.85 12.62
C ILE A 278 -9.51 8.06 13.94
N GLN A 279 -10.47 8.44 14.75
CA GLN A 279 -10.77 7.73 16.00
C GLN A 279 -11.26 6.30 15.73
N ASP A 280 -12.15 6.11 14.76
CA ASP A 280 -12.63 4.79 14.35
C ASP A 280 -11.50 3.90 13.82
N LEU A 281 -10.51 4.48 13.11
CA LEU A 281 -9.30 3.76 12.69
C LEU A 281 -8.46 3.30 13.88
N ARG A 282 -8.25 4.18 14.87
CA ARG A 282 -7.53 3.85 16.13
C ARG A 282 -8.18 2.71 16.90
N GLU A 283 -9.51 2.68 16.90
CA GLU A 283 -10.32 1.68 17.59
C GLU A 283 -10.48 0.38 16.76
N GLY A 284 -9.88 0.29 15.58
CA GLY A 284 -9.94 -0.90 14.72
C GLY A 284 -11.31 -1.13 14.06
N LYS A 285 -12.22 -0.15 14.08
CA LYS A 285 -13.58 -0.26 13.53
C LYS A 285 -13.62 -0.21 12.00
N ALA A 286 -12.54 0.24 11.35
CA ALA A 286 -12.52 0.37 9.91
C ALA A 286 -12.22 -0.97 9.23
N LEU A 287 -13.14 -1.45 8.41
CA LEU A 287 -12.90 -2.51 7.45
C LEU A 287 -12.66 -1.87 6.07
N GLY A 288 -11.45 -2.00 5.54
CA GLY A 288 -11.09 -1.34 4.28
C GLY A 288 -10.63 0.11 4.47
N ARG A 289 -11.27 1.08 3.78
CA ARG A 289 -10.84 2.48 3.75
C ARG A 289 -12.00 3.45 4.00
N TYR A 290 -11.74 4.50 4.77
CA TYR A 290 -12.59 5.69 4.81
C TYR A 290 -12.10 6.68 3.74
N VAL A 291 -13.00 7.18 2.93
CA VAL A 291 -12.74 8.25 1.96
C VAL A 291 -13.58 9.46 2.35
N LEU A 292 -12.89 10.55 2.64
CA LEU A 292 -13.55 11.80 2.98
C LEU A 292 -13.86 12.56 1.70
N ILE A 293 -15.05 13.10 1.60
CA ILE A 293 -15.56 13.85 0.45
C ILE A 293 -16.07 15.21 0.91
N ASP A 294 -15.96 16.21 0.04
CA ASP A 294 -16.59 17.50 0.27
C ASP A 294 -18.12 17.35 0.36
N ASP A 295 -18.76 18.21 1.15
CA ASP A 295 -20.22 18.22 1.38
C ASP A 295 -20.99 18.71 0.14
#